data_74718642bf28c306f5d59d25dc522264
#
_entry.id   74718642bf28c306f5d59d25dc522264
#
_cell.length_a   1.000
_cell.length_b   1.000
_cell.length_c   1.000
_cell.angle_alpha   90.00
_cell.angle_beta   90.00
_cell.angle_gamma   90.00
#
_symmetry.space_group_name_H-M   'P 1'
#
loop_
_entity.id
_entity.type
_entity.pdbx_description
1 polymer ?
#
loop_
_entity_poly.entity_id
_entity_poly.type
_entity_poly.pdbx_seq_one_letter_code
_entity_poly.pdbx_strand_id
1 'polypeptide(L)'
;MNDLSTATPEQPPIVEVQDMRVTFGSQNVLRGVALSVPRGQSLAIIGESGCGKTVLLKTVIGLVRPTSGVVRFCGYNLAELSDRELTRQRVRFGYVFQNAALFDSLTVGQNVAFPLRQHKSESPSRIRELVLARLAEVGLPNSVISKKPAELSGGMRKRVALARALIMNPELMLYDEPTTGLDPIMSDVINELMLRTRNQHDVTSIIVTHDMRTAHKVADRVVMIYPVNRLEPDEPQLIFDGTPDELKACGDRRVLQFVRGEAGERLAEMHQASSDREPQS
;
A
#
# COMPACT_ATOMS: atom_id res chain seq x y z
N MET A 1 -36.84 29.44 -17.63
CA MET A 1 -36.23 29.14 -16.32
C MET A 1 -35.15 28.13 -16.59
N ASN A 2 -33.90 28.61 -16.69
CA ASN A 2 -32.75 27.74 -16.95
C ASN A 2 -32.25 27.16 -15.63
N ASP A 3 -32.39 25.85 -15.52
CA ASP A 3 -31.83 25.07 -14.43
C ASP A 3 -30.34 24.89 -14.73
N LEU A 4 -29.52 25.81 -14.19
CA LEU A 4 -28.07 25.67 -14.16
C LEU A 4 -27.73 24.70 -13.03
N SER A 5 -27.75 23.40 -13.35
CA SER A 5 -27.09 22.39 -12.53
C SER A 5 -25.62 22.78 -12.36
N THR A 6 -25.30 23.37 -11.21
CA THR A 6 -23.91 23.64 -10.80
C THR A 6 -23.25 22.31 -10.46
N ALA A 7 -22.67 21.66 -11.46
CA ALA A 7 -21.76 20.56 -11.22
C ALA A 7 -20.62 21.11 -10.36
N THR A 8 -20.55 20.68 -9.11
CA THR A 8 -19.40 20.93 -8.22
C THR A 8 -18.17 20.42 -8.97
N PRO A 9 -17.09 21.20 -9.13
CA PRO A 9 -15.89 20.72 -9.82
C PRO A 9 -15.40 19.46 -9.11
N GLU A 10 -15.34 18.34 -9.82
CA GLU A 10 -14.80 17.08 -9.30
C GLU A 10 -13.38 17.36 -8.78
N GLN A 11 -13.18 17.11 -7.50
CA GLN A 11 -11.84 17.25 -6.91
C GLN A 11 -10.88 16.26 -7.61
N PRO A 12 -9.67 16.69 -7.96
CA PRO A 12 -8.72 15.80 -8.60
C PRO A 12 -8.44 14.56 -7.71
N PRO A 13 -8.16 13.41 -8.34
CA PRO A 13 -7.83 12.19 -7.60
C PRO A 13 -6.65 12.46 -6.64
N ILE A 14 -6.64 11.75 -5.52
CA ILE A 14 -5.54 11.91 -4.54
C ILE A 14 -4.22 11.40 -5.09
N VAL A 15 -4.28 10.31 -5.87
CA VAL A 15 -3.13 9.75 -6.60
C VAL A 15 -3.49 9.59 -8.06
N GLU A 16 -2.61 10.02 -8.94
CA GLU A 16 -2.69 9.81 -10.37
C GLU A 16 -1.34 9.32 -10.90
N VAL A 17 -1.36 8.22 -11.63
CA VAL A 17 -0.19 7.60 -12.26
C VAL A 17 -0.46 7.49 -13.75
N GLN A 18 0.46 8.05 -14.58
CA GLN A 18 0.32 8.09 -16.04
C GLN A 18 1.56 7.47 -16.70
N ASP A 19 1.36 6.42 -17.49
CA ASP A 19 2.40 5.67 -18.24
C ASP A 19 3.70 5.45 -17.45
N MET A 20 3.56 5.10 -16.17
CA MET A 20 4.71 4.99 -15.28
C MET A 20 5.54 3.76 -15.60
N ARG A 21 6.85 3.96 -15.75
CA ARG A 21 7.85 2.92 -15.95
C ARG A 21 8.92 3.00 -14.87
N VAL A 22 9.34 1.85 -14.36
CA VAL A 22 10.46 1.75 -13.41
C VAL A 22 11.39 0.64 -13.82
N THR A 23 12.66 0.99 -14.01
CA THR A 23 13.73 0.06 -14.39
C THR A 23 14.87 0.17 -13.39
N PHE A 24 15.41 -0.95 -12.93
CA PHE A 24 16.62 -1.03 -12.10
C PHE A 24 17.71 -1.78 -12.89
N GLY A 25 18.73 -1.06 -13.33
CA GLY A 25 19.73 -1.62 -14.24
C GLY A 25 19.07 -2.09 -15.54
N SER A 26 19.17 -3.38 -15.86
CA SER A 26 18.52 -4.00 -17.02
C SER A 26 17.11 -4.55 -16.73
N GLN A 27 16.66 -4.54 -15.47
CA GLN A 27 15.40 -5.15 -15.08
C GLN A 27 14.24 -4.14 -15.17
N ASN A 28 13.31 -4.37 -16.07
CA ASN A 28 12.03 -3.65 -16.11
C ASN A 28 11.11 -4.23 -15.04
N VAL A 29 10.71 -3.40 -14.07
CA VAL A 29 9.84 -3.79 -12.95
C VAL A 29 8.41 -3.31 -13.17
N LEU A 30 8.27 -2.05 -13.63
CA LEU A 30 6.98 -1.48 -13.99
C LEU A 30 7.02 -0.96 -15.43
N ARG A 31 5.96 -1.27 -16.19
CA ARG A 31 5.86 -0.98 -17.63
C ARG A 31 4.52 -0.37 -17.97
N GLY A 32 4.49 0.96 -18.16
CA GLY A 32 3.30 1.65 -18.64
C GLY A 32 2.11 1.60 -17.67
N VAL A 33 2.38 1.59 -16.36
CA VAL A 33 1.32 1.56 -15.36
C VAL A 33 0.56 2.88 -15.37
N ALA A 34 -0.76 2.82 -15.55
CA ALA A 34 -1.66 3.96 -15.46
C ALA A 34 -2.82 3.64 -14.52
N LEU A 35 -3.01 4.47 -13.50
CA LEU A 35 -4.14 4.34 -12.57
C LEU A 35 -4.42 5.68 -11.88
N SER A 36 -5.66 5.87 -11.44
CA SER A 36 -6.04 6.98 -10.58
C SER A 36 -6.77 6.46 -9.35
N VAL A 37 -6.58 7.12 -8.21
CA VAL A 37 -7.25 6.79 -6.96
C VAL A 37 -8.04 8.01 -6.49
N PRO A 38 -9.37 7.98 -6.58
CA PRO A 38 -10.23 9.02 -6.03
C PRO A 38 -10.08 9.15 -4.51
N ARG A 39 -10.41 10.32 -3.96
CA ARG A 39 -10.43 10.52 -2.51
C ARG A 39 -11.46 9.61 -1.84
N GLY A 40 -11.12 9.09 -0.67
CA GLY A 40 -11.97 8.17 0.11
C GLY A 40 -12.04 6.74 -0.42
N GLN A 41 -11.46 6.43 -1.60
CA GLN A 41 -11.46 5.08 -2.15
C GLN A 41 -10.40 4.19 -1.46
N SER A 42 -10.74 2.92 -1.25
CA SER A 42 -9.78 1.87 -0.91
C SER A 42 -9.46 1.05 -2.16
N LEU A 43 -8.21 1.17 -2.66
CA LEU A 43 -7.70 0.42 -3.79
C LEU A 43 -6.83 -0.73 -3.32
N ALA A 44 -7.16 -1.97 -3.67
CA ALA A 44 -6.26 -3.10 -3.51
C ALA A 44 -5.44 -3.32 -4.78
N ILE A 45 -4.14 -3.51 -4.62
CA ILE A 45 -3.19 -3.90 -5.67
C ILE A 45 -2.77 -5.33 -5.39
N ILE A 46 -3.21 -6.25 -6.24
CA ILE A 46 -2.90 -7.68 -6.12
C ILE A 46 -1.94 -8.12 -7.22
N GLY A 47 -1.40 -9.32 -7.10
CA GLY A 47 -0.52 -9.94 -8.08
C GLY A 47 0.54 -10.81 -7.43
N GLU A 48 1.29 -11.55 -8.23
CA GLU A 48 2.32 -12.48 -7.79
C GLU A 48 3.48 -11.79 -7.05
N SER A 49 4.23 -12.56 -6.27
CA SER A 49 5.46 -12.05 -5.65
C SER A 49 6.45 -11.59 -6.72
N GLY A 50 7.06 -10.42 -6.52
CA GLY A 50 8.04 -9.87 -7.45
C GLY A 50 7.47 -9.12 -8.66
N CYS A 51 6.15 -9.03 -8.87
CA CYS A 51 5.56 -8.29 -10.00
C CYS A 51 5.63 -6.75 -9.91
N GLY A 52 6.19 -6.19 -8.82
CA GLY A 52 6.41 -4.75 -8.69
C GLY A 52 5.45 -4.01 -7.76
N LYS A 53 4.54 -4.67 -7.03
CA LYS A 53 3.56 -4.03 -6.13
C LYS A 53 4.17 -3.04 -5.12
N THR A 54 5.17 -3.50 -4.37
CA THR A 54 5.90 -2.64 -3.41
C THR A 54 6.67 -1.51 -4.10
N VAL A 55 7.18 -1.75 -5.32
CA VAL A 55 7.84 -0.69 -6.12
C VAL A 55 6.82 0.36 -6.52
N LEU A 56 5.64 -0.03 -6.97
CA LEU A 56 4.54 0.89 -7.27
C LEU A 56 4.18 1.74 -6.04
N LEU A 57 3.97 1.11 -4.87
CA LEU A 57 3.70 1.84 -3.62
C LEU A 57 4.80 2.87 -3.31
N LYS A 58 6.06 2.46 -3.38
CA LYS A 58 7.20 3.35 -3.11
C LYS A 58 7.31 4.50 -4.12
N THR A 59 6.91 4.26 -5.37
CA THR A 59 6.91 5.30 -6.40
C THR A 59 5.78 6.32 -6.16
N VAL A 60 4.61 5.86 -5.73
CA VAL A 60 3.46 6.73 -5.37
C VAL A 60 3.82 7.76 -4.28
N ILE A 61 4.73 7.43 -3.37
CA ILE A 61 5.17 8.36 -2.29
C ILE A 61 6.51 9.03 -2.60
N GLY A 62 7.01 8.89 -3.83
CA GLY A 62 8.25 9.50 -4.29
C GLY A 62 9.52 8.94 -3.62
N LEU A 63 9.48 7.74 -3.03
CA LEU A 63 10.69 7.04 -2.53
C LEU A 63 11.48 6.40 -3.67
N VAL A 64 10.81 6.01 -4.74
CA VAL A 64 11.42 5.56 -6.00
C VAL A 64 11.02 6.57 -7.07
N ARG A 65 11.99 7.08 -7.81
CA ARG A 65 11.71 7.92 -8.98
C ARG A 65 11.37 7.02 -10.16
N PRO A 66 10.28 7.28 -10.90
CA PRO A 66 10.00 6.56 -12.14
C PRO A 66 11.09 6.84 -13.18
N THR A 67 11.39 5.86 -14.03
CA THR A 67 12.28 6.02 -15.18
C THR A 67 11.62 6.91 -16.26
N SER A 68 10.29 6.77 -16.40
CA SER A 68 9.46 7.63 -17.24
C SER A 68 8.01 7.62 -16.73
N GLY A 69 7.17 8.49 -17.29
CA GLY A 69 5.80 8.70 -16.86
C GLY A 69 5.69 9.68 -15.69
N VAL A 70 4.48 9.87 -15.19
CA VAL A 70 4.17 10.89 -14.20
C VAL A 70 3.43 10.28 -13.03
N VAL A 71 3.81 10.68 -11.81
CA VAL A 71 3.08 10.39 -10.58
C VAL A 71 2.69 11.69 -9.92
N ARG A 72 1.38 11.89 -9.72
CA ARG A 72 0.84 13.06 -9.01
C ARG A 72 0.20 12.65 -7.70
N PHE A 73 0.43 13.47 -6.69
CA PHE A 73 -0.29 13.43 -5.44
C PHE A 73 -1.02 14.75 -5.23
N CYS A 74 -2.34 14.70 -5.09
CA CYS A 74 -3.18 15.90 -4.99
C CYS A 74 -2.89 16.92 -6.11
N GLY A 75 -2.68 16.45 -7.35
CA GLY A 75 -2.35 17.27 -8.51
C GLY A 75 -0.87 17.65 -8.66
N TYR A 76 -0.04 17.53 -7.62
CA TYR A 76 1.40 17.86 -7.69
C TYR A 76 2.20 16.72 -8.30
N ASN A 77 2.95 17.00 -9.36
CA ASN A 77 3.91 16.03 -9.92
C ASN A 77 5.09 15.85 -8.96
N LEU A 78 5.22 14.66 -8.38
CA LEU A 78 6.23 14.40 -7.35
C LEU A 78 7.67 14.48 -7.86
N ALA A 79 7.89 14.27 -9.17
CA ALA A 79 9.22 14.33 -9.77
C ALA A 79 9.74 15.77 -9.95
N GLU A 80 8.83 16.76 -9.97
CA GLU A 80 9.15 18.18 -10.14
C GLU A 80 9.35 18.91 -8.80
N LEU A 81 8.99 18.27 -7.69
CA LEU A 81 9.12 18.87 -6.37
C LEU A 81 10.59 18.87 -5.90
N SER A 82 10.98 19.96 -5.26
CA SER A 82 12.21 19.99 -4.46
C SER A 82 12.13 19.02 -3.27
N ASP A 83 13.27 18.62 -2.72
CA ASP A 83 13.33 17.72 -1.56
C ASP A 83 12.52 18.24 -0.36
N ARG A 84 12.50 19.55 -0.15
CA ARG A 84 11.73 20.21 0.91
C ARG A 84 10.22 20.10 0.66
N GLU A 85 9.78 20.32 -0.56
CA GLU A 85 8.37 20.19 -0.96
C GLU A 85 7.93 18.73 -0.90
N LEU A 86 8.75 17.81 -1.41
CA LEU A 86 8.49 16.38 -1.36
C LEU A 86 8.36 15.89 0.09
N THR A 87 9.22 16.38 1.00
CA THR A 87 9.12 16.08 2.43
C THR A 87 7.79 16.57 3.01
N ARG A 88 7.31 17.75 2.62
CA ARG A 88 5.99 18.25 3.05
C ARG A 88 4.85 17.37 2.56
N GLN A 89 4.93 16.85 1.31
CA GLN A 89 3.92 15.91 0.82
C GLN A 89 4.00 14.59 1.58
N ARG A 90 5.19 14.08 1.88
CA ARG A 90 5.38 12.80 2.60
C ARG A 90 4.79 12.78 4.00
N VAL A 91 4.68 13.91 4.68
CA VAL A 91 4.01 14.01 5.99
C VAL A 91 2.50 13.68 5.90
N ARG A 92 1.91 13.81 4.72
CA ARG A 92 0.50 13.52 4.44
C ARG A 92 0.24 12.03 4.13
N PHE A 93 1.29 11.21 4.11
CA PHE A 93 1.20 9.77 3.90
C PHE A 93 1.36 9.01 5.22
N GLY A 94 0.52 8.01 5.44
CA GLY A 94 0.75 6.97 6.43
C GLY A 94 1.21 5.69 5.73
N TYR A 95 2.33 5.11 6.15
CA TYR A 95 2.85 3.87 5.55
C TYR A 95 2.96 2.76 6.60
N VAL A 96 2.29 1.64 6.34
CA VAL A 96 2.38 0.41 7.13
C VAL A 96 3.18 -0.62 6.34
N PHE A 97 4.39 -0.88 6.79
CA PHE A 97 5.33 -1.81 6.15
C PHE A 97 4.99 -3.26 6.46
N GLN A 98 5.35 -4.17 5.56
CA GLN A 98 5.14 -5.61 5.68
C GLN A 98 5.62 -6.18 7.03
N ASN A 99 6.79 -5.78 7.51
CA ASN A 99 7.37 -6.22 8.78
C ASN A 99 7.22 -5.18 9.90
N ALA A 100 6.16 -4.31 9.84
CA ALA A 100 5.94 -3.21 10.76
C ALA A 100 7.04 -2.14 10.79
N ALA A 101 8.29 -2.46 10.50
CA ALA A 101 9.46 -1.59 10.47
C ALA A 101 9.55 -0.67 11.70
N LEU A 102 9.35 -1.24 12.90
CA LEU A 102 9.54 -0.51 14.15
C LEU A 102 11.03 -0.40 14.44
N PHE A 103 11.41 0.71 15.08
CA PHE A 103 12.78 0.89 15.60
C PHE A 103 12.95 0.04 16.85
N ASP A 104 13.79 -0.98 16.82
CA ASP A 104 13.99 -1.92 17.93
C ASP A 104 14.58 -1.26 19.19
N SER A 105 15.38 -0.21 19.01
CA SER A 105 15.96 0.56 20.10
C SER A 105 14.97 1.45 20.83
N LEU A 106 13.81 1.77 20.21
CA LEU A 106 12.80 2.66 20.74
C LEU A 106 11.66 1.86 21.42
N THR A 107 11.04 2.47 22.43
CA THR A 107 9.80 1.94 22.99
C THR A 107 8.63 2.09 22.02
N VAL A 108 7.51 1.42 22.31
CA VAL A 108 6.25 1.58 21.58
C VAL A 108 5.83 3.05 21.50
N GLY A 109 5.83 3.74 22.64
CA GLY A 109 5.47 5.15 22.70
C GLY A 109 6.42 6.04 21.88
N GLN A 110 7.72 5.73 21.88
CA GLN A 110 8.70 6.46 21.08
C GLN A 110 8.54 6.16 19.58
N ASN A 111 8.24 4.92 19.20
CA ASN A 111 7.95 4.55 17.82
C ASN A 111 6.74 5.32 17.27
N VAL A 112 5.63 5.34 18.02
CA VAL A 112 4.42 6.06 17.61
C VAL A 112 4.65 7.57 17.59
N ALA A 113 5.38 8.13 18.57
CA ALA A 113 5.70 9.55 18.63
C ALA A 113 6.73 10.02 17.58
N PHE A 114 7.47 9.10 16.95
CA PHE A 114 8.60 9.45 16.10
C PHE A 114 8.25 10.47 15.00
N PRO A 115 7.18 10.32 14.21
CA PRO A 115 6.83 11.30 13.18
C PRO A 115 6.50 12.69 13.76
N LEU A 116 5.81 12.76 14.90
CA LEU A 116 5.50 14.04 15.55
C LEU A 116 6.78 14.79 15.96
N ARG A 117 7.75 14.07 16.54
CA ARG A 117 9.02 14.66 16.98
C ARG A 117 9.88 15.18 15.82
N GLN A 118 9.73 14.60 14.62
CA GLN A 118 10.49 15.02 13.44
C GLN A 118 9.85 16.21 12.71
N HIS A 119 8.52 16.34 12.77
CA HIS A 119 7.78 17.25 11.88
C HIS A 119 6.95 18.32 12.62
N LYS A 120 6.74 18.18 13.93
CA LYS A 120 5.93 19.12 14.73
C LYS A 120 6.62 19.49 16.03
N SER A 121 6.43 20.74 16.42
CA SER A 121 6.89 21.26 17.72
C SER A 121 5.75 21.16 18.75
N GLU A 122 5.53 19.94 19.26
CA GLU A 122 4.51 19.68 20.28
C GLU A 122 5.15 19.51 21.66
N SER A 123 4.43 19.86 22.73
CA SER A 123 4.91 19.61 24.08
C SER A 123 4.97 18.10 24.39
N PRO A 124 5.89 17.65 25.27
CA PRO A 124 5.99 16.24 25.65
C PRO A 124 4.69 15.67 26.21
N SER A 125 3.90 16.46 26.95
CA SER A 125 2.59 16.05 27.47
C SER A 125 1.58 15.82 26.35
N ARG A 126 1.54 16.72 25.35
CA ARG A 126 0.65 16.61 24.19
C ARG A 126 1.02 15.40 23.33
N ILE A 127 2.31 15.19 23.08
CA ILE A 127 2.78 13.99 22.35
C ILE A 127 2.32 12.71 23.07
N ARG A 128 2.46 12.66 24.40
CA ARG A 128 2.03 11.51 25.19
C ARG A 128 0.53 11.23 25.06
N GLU A 129 -0.27 12.28 25.14
CA GLU A 129 -1.73 12.21 24.99
C GLU A 129 -2.11 11.65 23.62
N LEU A 130 -1.53 12.20 22.52
CA LEU A 130 -1.77 11.76 21.15
C LEU A 130 -1.35 10.30 20.96
N VAL A 131 -0.21 9.89 21.49
CA VAL A 131 0.27 8.50 21.42
C VAL A 131 -0.71 7.55 22.10
N LEU A 132 -1.18 7.89 23.32
CA LEU A 132 -2.14 7.06 24.04
C LEU A 132 -3.47 6.94 23.29
N ALA A 133 -3.96 8.03 22.72
CA ALA A 133 -5.16 8.02 21.88
C ALA A 133 -5.00 7.09 20.67
N ARG A 134 -3.87 7.15 19.96
CA ARG A 134 -3.62 6.26 18.80
C ARG A 134 -3.44 4.78 19.20
N LEU A 135 -2.81 4.50 20.34
CA LEU A 135 -2.72 3.14 20.86
C LEU A 135 -4.09 2.57 21.20
N ALA A 136 -4.95 3.35 21.84
CA ALA A 136 -6.34 2.96 22.15
C ALA A 136 -7.16 2.69 20.88
N GLU A 137 -7.01 3.53 19.85
CA GLU A 137 -7.70 3.39 18.56
C GLU A 137 -7.37 2.06 17.85
N VAL A 138 -6.12 1.59 17.97
CA VAL A 138 -5.71 0.29 17.42
C VAL A 138 -5.89 -0.87 18.42
N GLY A 139 -6.63 -0.66 19.51
CA GLY A 139 -6.96 -1.67 20.52
C GLY A 139 -5.77 -2.14 21.35
N LEU A 140 -4.78 -1.27 21.59
CA LEU A 140 -3.63 -1.56 22.46
C LEU A 140 -3.79 -0.86 23.81
N PRO A 141 -3.56 -1.56 24.94
CA PRO A 141 -3.66 -0.96 26.27
C PRO A 141 -2.50 -0.01 26.54
N ASN A 142 -2.72 0.97 27.43
CA ASN A 142 -1.71 1.96 27.78
C ASN A 142 -0.42 1.35 28.36
N SER A 143 -0.50 0.15 28.96
CA SER A 143 0.64 -0.55 29.55
C SER A 143 1.73 -0.92 28.55
N VAL A 144 1.42 -0.93 27.22
CA VAL A 144 2.43 -1.28 26.20
C VAL A 144 3.35 -0.10 25.85
N ILE A 145 3.03 1.11 26.29
CA ILE A 145 3.76 2.34 25.85
C ILE A 145 5.27 2.29 26.16
N SER A 146 5.67 1.63 27.25
CA SER A 146 7.07 1.49 27.69
C SER A 146 7.77 0.24 27.14
N LYS A 147 7.02 -0.69 26.53
CA LYS A 147 7.58 -1.92 25.96
C LYS A 147 8.39 -1.63 24.70
N LYS A 148 9.33 -2.53 24.40
CA LYS A 148 10.07 -2.54 23.13
C LYS A 148 9.41 -3.50 22.12
N PRO A 149 9.69 -3.35 20.82
CA PRO A 149 9.13 -4.21 19.78
C PRO A 149 9.38 -5.71 20.01
N ALA A 150 10.51 -6.09 20.58
CA ALA A 150 10.85 -7.47 20.91
C ALA A 150 9.90 -8.12 21.95
N GLU A 151 9.23 -7.32 22.77
CA GLU A 151 8.28 -7.77 23.81
C GLU A 151 6.84 -7.91 23.27
N LEU A 152 6.62 -7.68 21.96
CA LEU A 152 5.31 -7.66 21.34
C LEU A 152 5.09 -8.88 20.44
N SER A 153 3.85 -9.39 20.39
CA SER A 153 3.44 -10.35 19.36
C SER A 153 3.48 -9.71 17.95
N GLY A 154 3.45 -10.54 16.89
CA GLY A 154 3.40 -10.05 15.50
C GLY A 154 2.22 -9.11 15.24
N GLY A 155 1.02 -9.50 15.70
CA GLY A 155 -0.17 -8.67 15.56
C GLY A 155 -0.10 -7.37 16.38
N MET A 156 0.53 -7.37 17.57
CA MET A 156 0.77 -6.12 18.31
C MET A 156 1.74 -5.20 17.58
N ARG A 157 2.82 -5.73 17.00
CA ARG A 157 3.76 -4.91 16.20
C ARG A 157 3.06 -4.25 15.00
N LYS A 158 2.20 -4.98 14.29
CA LYS A 158 1.40 -4.42 13.18
C LYS A 158 0.49 -3.30 13.65
N ARG A 159 -0.19 -3.46 14.80
CA ARG A 159 -1.06 -2.42 15.38
C ARG A 159 -0.26 -1.19 15.82
N VAL A 160 0.93 -1.35 16.39
CA VAL A 160 1.83 -0.22 16.70
C VAL A 160 2.27 0.51 15.42
N ALA A 161 2.59 -0.24 14.35
CA ALA A 161 2.93 0.37 13.05
C ALA A 161 1.76 1.17 12.47
N LEU A 162 0.54 0.67 12.60
CA LEU A 162 -0.68 1.40 12.21
C LEU A 162 -0.86 2.67 13.05
N ALA A 163 -0.72 2.60 14.37
CA ALA A 163 -0.78 3.77 15.25
C ALA A 163 0.27 4.83 14.88
N ARG A 164 1.51 4.40 14.55
CA ARG A 164 2.57 5.28 14.07
C ARG A 164 2.24 5.94 12.74
N ALA A 165 1.65 5.19 11.80
CA ALA A 165 1.25 5.73 10.51
C ALA A 165 0.13 6.77 10.63
N LEU A 166 -0.78 6.59 11.58
CA LEU A 166 -1.94 7.48 11.82
C LEU A 166 -1.61 8.73 12.62
N ILE A 167 -0.48 8.80 13.33
CA ILE A 167 -0.21 9.88 14.30
C ILE A 167 -0.18 11.27 13.68
N MET A 168 0.13 11.37 12.37
CA MET A 168 0.19 12.63 11.63
C MET A 168 -1.14 13.02 10.96
N ASN A 169 -2.22 12.24 11.11
CA ASN A 169 -3.49 12.40 10.41
C ASN A 169 -3.29 12.41 8.88
N PRO A 170 -2.81 11.32 8.29
CA PRO A 170 -2.53 11.26 6.86
C PRO A 170 -3.80 11.37 6.02
N GLU A 171 -3.68 11.87 4.77
CA GLU A 171 -4.74 11.87 3.77
C GLU A 171 -4.74 10.58 2.94
N LEU A 172 -3.58 9.91 2.85
CA LEU A 172 -3.40 8.65 2.13
C LEU A 172 -2.70 7.63 3.03
N MET A 173 -3.34 6.49 3.22
CA MET A 173 -2.76 5.33 3.89
C MET A 173 -2.29 4.30 2.88
N LEU A 174 -1.04 3.85 3.04
CA LEU A 174 -0.43 2.82 2.22
C LEU A 174 -0.12 1.60 3.10
N TYR A 175 -0.64 0.45 2.69
CA TYR A 175 -0.47 -0.81 3.39
C TYR A 175 0.30 -1.78 2.50
N ASP A 176 1.50 -2.16 2.91
CA ASP A 176 2.33 -3.13 2.20
C ASP A 176 2.25 -4.48 2.92
N GLU A 177 1.45 -5.39 2.38
CA GLU A 177 1.22 -6.74 2.93
C GLU A 177 0.85 -6.73 4.44
N PRO A 178 -0.21 -6.02 4.85
CA PRO A 178 -0.49 -5.74 6.26
C PRO A 178 -0.81 -6.99 7.08
N THR A 179 -1.34 -8.04 6.47
CA THR A 179 -1.78 -9.29 7.14
C THR A 179 -0.76 -10.43 7.05
N THR A 180 0.31 -10.25 6.27
CA THR A 180 1.34 -11.29 6.09
C THR A 180 2.00 -11.67 7.41
N GLY A 181 2.07 -13.00 7.64
CA GLY A 181 2.66 -13.60 8.85
C GLY A 181 1.75 -13.59 10.08
N LEU A 182 0.46 -13.30 9.90
CA LEU A 182 -0.56 -13.39 10.94
C LEU A 182 -1.48 -14.61 10.72
N ASP A 183 -2.04 -15.12 11.79
CA ASP A 183 -3.12 -16.10 11.71
C ASP A 183 -4.41 -15.47 11.15
N PRO A 184 -5.39 -16.26 10.69
CA PRO A 184 -6.62 -15.75 10.08
C PRO A 184 -7.42 -14.79 10.96
N ILE A 185 -7.45 -15.03 12.29
CA ILE A 185 -8.20 -14.18 13.23
C ILE A 185 -7.52 -12.83 13.37
N MET A 186 -6.20 -12.82 13.55
CA MET A 186 -5.43 -11.58 13.64
C MET A 186 -5.39 -10.81 12.32
N SER A 187 -5.39 -11.50 11.18
CA SER A 187 -5.54 -10.88 9.87
C SER A 187 -6.88 -10.15 9.76
N ASP A 188 -7.95 -10.76 10.24
CA ASP A 188 -9.27 -10.14 10.26
C ASP A 188 -9.33 -8.92 11.20
N VAL A 189 -8.69 -8.98 12.35
CA VAL A 189 -8.54 -7.81 13.25
C VAL A 189 -7.83 -6.65 12.55
N ILE A 190 -6.77 -6.90 11.80
CA ILE A 190 -6.08 -5.84 11.04
C ILE A 190 -7.00 -5.26 9.95
N ASN A 191 -7.73 -6.10 9.22
CA ASN A 191 -8.69 -5.67 8.21
C ASN A 191 -9.79 -4.77 8.82
N GLU A 192 -10.35 -5.15 9.96
CA GLU A 192 -11.31 -4.31 10.70
C GLU A 192 -10.71 -2.96 11.12
N LEU A 193 -9.45 -2.94 11.58
CA LEU A 193 -8.78 -1.70 11.93
C LEU A 193 -8.55 -0.81 10.70
N MET A 194 -8.26 -1.38 9.53
CA MET A 194 -8.14 -0.62 8.27
C MET A 194 -9.47 0.02 7.88
N LEU A 195 -10.58 -0.73 7.96
CA LEU A 195 -11.93 -0.21 7.70
C LEU A 195 -12.32 0.89 8.68
N ARG A 196 -12.08 0.68 9.99
CA ARG A 196 -12.33 1.71 11.02
C ARG A 196 -11.52 2.97 10.77
N THR A 197 -10.23 2.84 10.47
CA THR A 197 -9.34 3.95 10.13
C THR A 197 -9.91 4.76 8.97
N ARG A 198 -10.30 4.11 7.89
CA ARG A 198 -10.92 4.74 6.73
C ARG A 198 -12.16 5.55 7.14
N ASN A 199 -13.08 4.92 7.86
CA ASN A 199 -14.36 5.55 8.24
C ASN A 199 -14.21 6.68 9.27
N GLN A 200 -13.24 6.59 10.18
CA GLN A 200 -13.03 7.58 11.23
C GLN A 200 -12.23 8.80 10.77
N HIS A 201 -11.33 8.62 9.82
CA HIS A 201 -10.40 9.67 9.39
C HIS A 201 -10.66 10.13 7.94
N ASP A 202 -11.64 9.55 7.25
CA ASP A 202 -11.95 9.85 5.84
C ASP A 202 -10.70 9.76 4.94
N VAL A 203 -9.87 8.74 5.19
CA VAL A 203 -8.61 8.55 4.47
C VAL A 203 -8.79 7.69 3.22
N THR A 204 -8.06 8.03 2.17
CA THR A 204 -7.88 7.17 1.00
C THR A 204 -6.88 6.07 1.33
N SER A 205 -7.06 4.87 0.79
CA SER A 205 -6.17 3.74 1.08
C SER A 205 -5.68 3.06 -0.19
N ILE A 206 -4.39 2.71 -0.23
CA ILE A 206 -3.82 1.78 -1.22
C ILE A 206 -3.24 0.60 -0.46
N ILE A 207 -3.72 -0.60 -0.78
CA ILE A 207 -3.38 -1.83 -0.09
C ILE A 207 -2.70 -2.78 -1.07
N VAL A 208 -1.44 -3.10 -0.85
CA VAL A 208 -0.78 -4.19 -1.57
C VAL A 208 -0.98 -5.47 -0.78
N THR A 209 -1.53 -6.49 -1.42
CA THR A 209 -1.73 -7.79 -0.79
C THR A 209 -1.78 -8.93 -1.81
N HIS A 210 -1.42 -10.14 -1.36
CA HIS A 210 -1.71 -11.40 -2.06
C HIS A 210 -2.85 -12.19 -1.37
N ASP A 211 -3.35 -11.67 -0.23
CA ASP A 211 -4.48 -12.29 0.48
C ASP A 211 -5.81 -11.79 -0.09
N MET A 212 -6.50 -12.68 -0.80
CA MET A 212 -7.78 -12.37 -1.44
C MET A 212 -8.90 -12.05 -0.44
N ARG A 213 -8.83 -12.58 0.81
CA ARG A 213 -9.79 -12.24 1.87
C ARG A 213 -9.64 -10.77 2.27
N THR A 214 -8.40 -10.33 2.47
CA THR A 214 -8.09 -8.92 2.73
C THR A 214 -8.58 -8.04 1.58
N ALA A 215 -8.18 -8.34 0.33
CA ALA A 215 -8.59 -7.54 -0.82
C ALA A 215 -10.13 -7.41 -0.92
N HIS A 216 -10.85 -8.52 -0.74
CA HIS A 216 -12.32 -8.53 -0.82
C HIS A 216 -13.02 -7.79 0.32
N LYS A 217 -12.42 -7.81 1.52
CA LYS A 217 -13.01 -7.19 2.71
C LYS A 217 -12.83 -5.69 2.77
N VAL A 218 -11.65 -5.19 2.35
CA VAL A 218 -11.26 -3.79 2.60
C VAL A 218 -11.28 -2.89 1.38
N ALA A 219 -11.33 -3.44 0.16
CA ALA A 219 -11.22 -2.65 -1.06
C ALA A 219 -12.55 -2.37 -1.72
N ASP A 220 -12.70 -1.16 -2.26
CA ASP A 220 -13.79 -0.80 -3.17
C ASP A 220 -13.45 -1.18 -4.61
N ARG A 221 -12.15 -1.18 -4.93
CA ARG A 221 -11.60 -1.45 -6.26
C ARG A 221 -10.33 -2.28 -6.14
N VAL A 222 -10.15 -3.20 -7.05
CA VAL A 222 -8.99 -4.08 -7.14
C VAL A 222 -8.34 -3.90 -8.49
N VAL A 223 -7.02 -3.75 -8.51
CA VAL A 223 -6.21 -3.85 -9.73
C VAL A 223 -5.23 -5.01 -9.60
N MET A 224 -4.98 -5.74 -10.68
CA MET A 224 -3.98 -6.81 -10.70
C MET A 224 -2.81 -6.44 -11.59
N ILE A 225 -1.61 -6.46 -10.98
CA ILE A 225 -0.34 -6.28 -11.70
C ILE A 225 0.22 -7.66 -12.05
N TYR A 226 0.63 -7.83 -13.30
CA TYR A 226 1.26 -9.05 -13.78
C TYR A 226 2.77 -8.86 -14.00
N PRO A 227 3.60 -9.91 -13.84
CA PRO A 227 5.05 -9.80 -14.05
C PRO A 227 5.41 -9.39 -15.49
N VAL A 228 6.24 -8.34 -15.65
CA VAL A 228 6.60 -7.78 -16.97
C VAL A 228 7.26 -8.81 -17.89
N ASN A 229 8.06 -9.72 -17.33
CA ASN A 229 8.77 -10.76 -18.10
C ASN A 229 7.87 -11.88 -18.67
N ARG A 230 6.57 -11.82 -18.39
CA ARG A 230 5.55 -12.78 -18.87
C ARG A 230 4.49 -12.14 -19.75
N LEU A 231 4.64 -10.85 -20.00
CA LEU A 231 3.73 -10.08 -20.83
C LEU A 231 4.27 -10.00 -22.24
N GLU A 232 3.39 -10.08 -23.23
CA GLU A 232 3.72 -9.72 -24.60
C GLU A 232 4.20 -8.25 -24.69
N PRO A 233 4.95 -7.87 -25.73
CA PRO A 233 5.55 -6.54 -25.86
C PRO A 233 4.57 -5.39 -25.63
N ASP A 234 3.36 -5.49 -26.18
CA ASP A 234 2.34 -4.42 -26.18
C ASP A 234 1.24 -4.64 -25.13
N GLU A 235 1.35 -5.70 -24.32
CA GLU A 235 0.34 -6.03 -23.32
C GLU A 235 0.45 -5.14 -22.08
N PRO A 236 -0.68 -4.61 -21.55
CA PRO A 236 -0.66 -3.78 -20.35
C PRO A 236 -0.27 -4.61 -19.12
N GLN A 237 0.48 -4.00 -18.20
CA GLN A 237 0.89 -4.67 -16.96
C GLN A 237 -0.26 -4.78 -15.96
N LEU A 238 -1.24 -3.87 -16.01
CA LEU A 238 -2.49 -4.01 -15.28
C LEU A 238 -3.43 -4.88 -16.10
N ILE A 239 -3.59 -6.14 -15.70
CA ILE A 239 -4.41 -7.13 -16.41
C ILE A 239 -5.85 -7.21 -15.87
N PHE A 240 -6.13 -6.54 -14.74
CA PHE A 240 -7.47 -6.39 -14.17
C PHE A 240 -7.60 -5.05 -13.47
N ASP A 241 -8.77 -4.46 -13.61
CA ASP A 241 -9.20 -3.24 -12.92
C ASP A 241 -10.72 -3.28 -12.77
N GLY A 242 -11.23 -3.42 -11.55
CA GLY A 242 -12.65 -3.56 -11.27
C GLY A 242 -12.95 -3.73 -9.78
N THR A 243 -14.18 -4.05 -9.47
CA THR A 243 -14.62 -4.34 -8.09
C THR A 243 -14.15 -5.73 -7.63
N PRO A 244 -14.10 -6.00 -6.30
CA PRO A 244 -13.80 -7.33 -5.78
C PRO A 244 -14.74 -8.44 -6.30
N ASP A 245 -16.00 -8.11 -6.60
CA ASP A 245 -16.96 -9.10 -7.12
C ASP A 245 -16.72 -9.40 -8.61
N GLU A 246 -16.40 -8.38 -9.41
CA GLU A 246 -16.02 -8.55 -10.83
C GLU A 246 -14.75 -9.40 -10.99
N LEU A 247 -13.85 -9.37 -10.01
CA LEU A 247 -12.64 -10.16 -10.02
C LEU A 247 -12.91 -11.68 -10.12
N LYS A 248 -13.98 -12.16 -9.47
CA LYS A 248 -14.38 -13.58 -9.50
C LYS A 248 -15.00 -13.99 -10.84
N ALA A 249 -15.56 -13.03 -11.55
CA ALA A 249 -16.21 -13.23 -12.86
C ALA A 249 -15.31 -12.85 -14.05
N CYS A 250 -14.03 -12.50 -13.79
CA CYS A 250 -13.08 -12.08 -14.81
C CYS A 250 -12.86 -13.18 -15.85
N GLY A 251 -12.84 -12.79 -17.13
CA GLY A 251 -12.56 -13.72 -18.24
C GLY A 251 -11.07 -14.06 -18.42
N ASP A 252 -10.15 -13.30 -17.82
CA ASP A 252 -8.71 -13.55 -17.93
C ASP A 252 -8.31 -14.76 -17.05
N ARG A 253 -7.77 -15.79 -17.70
CA ARG A 253 -7.34 -17.03 -17.02
C ARG A 253 -6.28 -16.79 -15.95
N ARG A 254 -5.36 -15.83 -16.15
CA ARG A 254 -4.27 -15.50 -15.21
C ARG A 254 -4.84 -14.90 -13.92
N VAL A 255 -5.85 -14.05 -14.05
CA VAL A 255 -6.57 -13.47 -12.92
C VAL A 255 -7.27 -14.56 -12.13
N LEU A 256 -8.02 -15.45 -12.80
CA LEU A 256 -8.73 -16.55 -12.14
C LEU A 256 -7.78 -17.52 -11.43
N GLN A 257 -6.66 -17.87 -12.05
CA GLN A 257 -5.63 -18.72 -11.45
C GLN A 257 -5.06 -18.11 -10.17
N PHE A 258 -4.74 -16.81 -10.20
CA PHE A 258 -4.25 -16.10 -9.02
C PHE A 258 -5.30 -16.08 -7.89
N VAL A 259 -6.54 -15.76 -8.21
CA VAL A 259 -7.64 -15.68 -7.23
C VAL A 259 -7.92 -17.05 -6.58
N ARG A 260 -7.82 -18.15 -7.35
CA ARG A 260 -8.05 -19.52 -6.89
C ARG A 260 -6.83 -20.14 -6.21
N GLY A 261 -5.66 -19.51 -6.30
CA GLY A 261 -4.40 -20.08 -5.82
C GLY A 261 -3.93 -21.29 -6.64
N GLU A 262 -4.27 -21.35 -7.91
CA GLU A 262 -3.90 -22.43 -8.81
C GLU A 262 -2.50 -22.20 -9.39
N ALA A 263 -1.64 -23.21 -9.35
CA ALA A 263 -0.26 -23.11 -9.86
C ALA A 263 -0.20 -22.83 -11.38
N GLY A 264 -1.23 -23.25 -12.12
CA GLY A 264 -1.36 -23.00 -13.55
C GLY A 264 -0.11 -23.44 -14.34
N GLU A 265 0.38 -22.58 -15.21
CA GLU A 265 1.57 -22.80 -16.04
C GLU A 265 2.90 -22.63 -15.27
N ARG A 266 2.87 -22.19 -14.02
CA ARG A 266 4.04 -21.98 -13.16
C ARG A 266 4.92 -23.23 -13.01
N LEU A 267 4.30 -24.41 -12.90
CA LEU A 267 5.03 -25.66 -12.80
C LEU A 267 5.80 -25.97 -14.09
N ALA A 268 5.19 -25.73 -15.25
CA ALA A 268 5.85 -25.92 -16.55
C ALA A 268 7.05 -24.94 -16.72
N GLU A 269 6.87 -23.67 -16.37
CA GLU A 269 7.93 -22.65 -16.41
C GLU A 269 9.11 -22.99 -15.47
N MET A 270 8.83 -23.51 -14.28
CA MET A 270 9.88 -23.92 -13.34
C MET A 270 10.68 -25.10 -13.88
N HIS A 271 10.05 -26.04 -14.57
CA HIS A 271 10.73 -27.16 -15.21
C HIS A 271 11.60 -26.71 -16.39
N GLN A 272 11.12 -25.79 -17.23
CA GLN A 272 11.91 -25.22 -18.33
C GLN A 272 13.12 -24.45 -17.82
N ALA A 273 12.97 -23.58 -16.81
CA ALA A 273 14.06 -22.82 -16.22
C ALA A 273 15.12 -23.73 -15.52
N SER A 274 14.74 -24.93 -15.12
CA SER A 274 15.67 -25.92 -14.54
C SER A 274 16.48 -26.65 -15.63
N SER A 275 15.86 -26.95 -16.78
CA SER A 275 16.54 -27.61 -17.92
C SER A 275 17.51 -26.68 -18.65
N ASP A 276 17.25 -25.36 -18.68
CA ASP A 276 18.15 -24.37 -19.29
C ASP A 276 19.41 -24.06 -18.43
N ARG A 277 19.47 -24.56 -17.18
CA ARG A 277 20.59 -24.38 -16.27
C ARG A 277 21.55 -25.57 -16.18
N GLU A 278 21.28 -26.67 -16.85
CA GLU A 278 22.27 -27.75 -16.91
C GLU A 278 23.39 -27.31 -17.86
N PRO A 279 24.66 -27.23 -17.39
CA PRO A 279 25.79 -26.92 -18.25
C PRO A 279 25.93 -28.05 -19.25
N GLN A 280 25.94 -27.75 -20.55
CA GLN A 280 26.41 -28.71 -21.56
C GLN A 280 27.82 -29.11 -21.20
N SER A 281 27.96 -30.31 -20.72
CA SER A 281 29.23 -30.99 -20.41
C SER A 281 30.04 -31.27 -21.66
#